data_8960526a2d6fc6ec6219b552f5987812
#
_entry.id   8960526a2d6fc6ec6219b552f5987812
#
_cell.length_a   1.000
_cell.length_b   1.000
_cell.length_c   1.000
_cell.angle_alpha   90.00
_cell.angle_beta   90.00
_cell.angle_gamma   90.00
#
_symmetry.space_group_name_H-M   'P 1'
#
loop_
_entity.id
_entity.type
_entity.pdbx_description
1 polymer ?
#
loop_
_entity_poly.entity_id
_entity_poly.type
_entity_poly.pdbx_seq_one_letter_code
_entity_poly.pdbx_strand_id
1 'polypeptide(L)'
;VKKKLTAALTVFAVLGGMGTGVYAGANLQEIKAFLNPGIKFKVDGQPVQLKNSSGAVIAPISYKDTTYLPVRSVSDLLGVTVKFDAASNTISLGEQTEGVSIAAGFDSSYHTKDPDKTVYKDKDYKDVHFDNGSGTRGSSFMLYPNKKYQKLYIQVAAIGTDIKDFTVQDSDTDTVLKKLNITPEEGLVTVEVDIAGVSSIYVTGDVQDGSSMFVPLTTSYYK
;
A
#
# COMPACT_ATOMS: atom_id res chain seq x y z
N VAL A 1 -16.25 -24.91 62.46
CA VAL A 1 -17.32 -24.32 61.62
C VAL A 1 -16.89 -22.98 61.03
N LYS A 2 -16.21 -22.07 61.79
CA LYS A 2 -15.80 -20.72 61.36
C LYS A 2 -14.75 -20.71 60.20
N LYS A 3 -13.83 -21.70 60.14
CA LYS A 3 -12.80 -21.80 59.09
C LYS A 3 -13.32 -22.22 57.73
N LYS A 4 -14.42 -22.98 57.67
CA LYS A 4 -15.05 -23.42 56.42
C LYS A 4 -15.91 -22.31 55.79
N LEU A 5 -16.46 -21.40 56.61
CA LEU A 5 -17.26 -20.29 56.12
C LEU A 5 -16.40 -19.21 55.44
N THR A 6 -15.19 -18.96 55.95
CA THR A 6 -14.23 -18.00 55.39
C THR A 6 -13.73 -18.45 54.02
N ALA A 7 -13.48 -19.75 53.80
CA ALA A 7 -13.04 -20.28 52.52
C ALA A 7 -14.15 -20.20 51.42
N ALA A 8 -15.41 -20.39 51.84
CA ALA A 8 -16.54 -20.26 50.89
C ALA A 8 -16.78 -18.82 50.45
N LEU A 9 -16.59 -17.84 51.33
CA LEU A 9 -16.74 -16.41 50.98
C LEU A 9 -15.63 -15.93 50.03
N THR A 10 -14.40 -16.44 50.18
CA THR A 10 -13.26 -16.06 49.34
C THR A 10 -13.39 -16.62 47.92
N VAL A 11 -13.94 -17.83 47.75
CA VAL A 11 -14.19 -18.42 46.44
C VAL A 11 -15.31 -17.70 45.73
N PHE A 12 -16.34 -17.22 46.42
CA PHE A 12 -17.42 -16.46 45.80
C PHE A 12 -16.98 -15.07 45.32
N ALA A 13 -16.05 -14.42 46.06
CA ALA A 13 -15.50 -13.12 45.65
C ALA A 13 -14.59 -13.22 44.43
N VAL A 14 -13.90 -14.35 44.18
CA VAL A 14 -13.06 -14.56 43.01
C VAL A 14 -13.90 -14.90 41.77
N LEU A 15 -15.01 -15.62 41.92
CA LEU A 15 -15.92 -15.95 40.80
C LEU A 15 -16.82 -14.76 40.38
N GLY A 16 -17.12 -13.84 41.30
CA GLY A 16 -17.89 -12.61 41.00
C GLY A 16 -17.07 -11.51 40.32
N GLY A 17 -15.73 -11.56 40.40
CA GLY A 17 -14.84 -10.56 39.85
C GLY A 17 -14.45 -10.78 38.36
N MET A 18 -14.80 -11.91 37.76
CA MET A 18 -14.43 -12.23 36.37
C MET A 18 -15.45 -11.77 35.30
N GLY A 19 -16.51 -11.09 35.70
CA GLY A 19 -17.63 -10.71 34.80
C GLY A 19 -17.68 -9.28 34.36
N THR A 20 -16.85 -8.38 34.88
CA THR A 20 -16.81 -6.98 34.42
C THR A 20 -15.47 -6.69 33.73
N GLY A 21 -15.25 -7.35 32.61
CA GLY A 21 -14.17 -7.00 31.69
C GLY A 21 -14.40 -5.56 31.22
N VAL A 22 -13.44 -4.76 31.53
CA VAL A 22 -13.27 -3.33 31.32
C VAL A 22 -13.70 -2.89 29.91
N TYR A 23 -14.94 -2.49 29.73
CA TYR A 23 -15.35 -1.58 28.66
C TYR A 23 -15.16 -0.12 29.11
N ALA A 24 -14.03 0.15 29.77
CA ALA A 24 -13.72 1.50 30.20
C ALA A 24 -13.13 2.27 28.99
N GLY A 25 -13.97 3.08 28.37
CA GLY A 25 -13.49 4.15 27.49
C GLY A 25 -14.02 4.22 26.07
N ALA A 26 -14.87 3.29 25.60
CA ALA A 26 -15.50 3.45 24.30
C ALA A 26 -16.99 3.84 24.51
N ASN A 27 -17.46 4.89 23.84
CA ASN A 27 -18.90 5.21 23.68
C ASN A 27 -19.57 4.15 22.79
N LEU A 28 -19.54 2.87 23.24
CA LEU A 28 -20.12 1.76 22.50
C LEU A 28 -21.60 1.63 22.87
N GLN A 29 -22.44 1.60 21.87
CA GLN A 29 -23.86 1.30 22.01
C GLN A 29 -24.13 -0.12 21.49
N GLU A 30 -24.73 -0.95 22.32
CA GLU A 30 -25.19 -2.27 21.87
C GLU A 30 -26.39 -2.12 20.93
N ILE A 31 -26.35 -2.86 19.81
CA ILE A 31 -27.43 -2.90 18.83
C ILE A 31 -27.80 -4.35 18.52
N LYS A 32 -29.07 -4.58 18.15
CA LYS A 32 -29.51 -5.86 17.57
C LYS A 32 -29.46 -5.76 16.05
N ALA A 33 -28.63 -6.56 15.42
CA ALA A 33 -28.47 -6.62 13.97
C ALA A 33 -28.51 -8.09 13.50
N PHE A 34 -28.72 -8.31 12.20
CA PHE A 34 -28.84 -9.63 11.61
C PHE A 34 -27.71 -9.89 10.64
N LEU A 35 -27.08 -11.07 10.69
CA LEU A 35 -26.23 -11.55 9.62
C LEU A 35 -27.12 -11.93 8.43
N ASN A 36 -26.78 -11.44 7.24
CA ASN A 36 -27.56 -11.66 6.03
C ASN A 36 -26.73 -12.37 4.93
N PRO A 37 -26.62 -13.72 4.98
CA PRO A 37 -25.83 -14.47 4.00
C PRO A 37 -26.49 -14.53 2.62
N GLY A 38 -27.76 -14.09 2.47
CA GLY A 38 -28.47 -14.07 1.19
C GLY A 38 -28.00 -12.98 0.23
N ILE A 39 -27.26 -11.97 0.70
CA ILE A 39 -26.74 -10.89 -0.15
C ILE A 39 -25.53 -11.38 -0.96
N LYS A 40 -25.63 -11.20 -2.27
CA LYS A 40 -24.57 -11.56 -3.23
C LYS A 40 -23.83 -10.31 -3.68
N PHE A 41 -22.52 -10.45 -3.92
CA PHE A 41 -21.65 -9.37 -4.38
C PHE A 41 -21.14 -9.64 -5.79
N LYS A 42 -20.96 -8.57 -6.53
CA LYS A 42 -20.25 -8.58 -7.81
C LYS A 42 -19.27 -7.39 -7.83
N VAL A 43 -18.07 -7.63 -8.33
CA VAL A 43 -17.09 -6.60 -8.67
C VAL A 43 -16.84 -6.74 -10.16
N ASP A 44 -16.97 -5.66 -10.92
CA ASP A 44 -16.83 -5.64 -12.37
C ASP A 44 -17.68 -6.72 -13.10
N GLY A 45 -18.89 -6.95 -12.56
CA GLY A 45 -19.82 -7.96 -13.08
C GLY A 45 -19.53 -9.40 -12.62
N GLN A 46 -18.37 -9.68 -12.03
CA GLN A 46 -17.98 -11.02 -11.56
C GLN A 46 -18.47 -11.29 -10.14
N PRO A 47 -19.06 -12.47 -9.87
CA PRO A 47 -19.47 -12.84 -8.53
C PRO A 47 -18.26 -12.97 -7.59
N VAL A 48 -18.34 -12.35 -6.42
CA VAL A 48 -17.29 -12.39 -5.39
C VAL A 48 -17.88 -12.74 -4.02
N GLN A 49 -17.03 -13.18 -3.10
CA GLN A 49 -17.36 -13.45 -1.71
C GLN A 49 -16.53 -12.56 -0.77
N LEU A 50 -17.19 -11.98 0.22
CA LEU A 50 -16.48 -11.30 1.29
C LEU A 50 -15.74 -12.30 2.15
N LYS A 51 -14.44 -12.06 2.39
CA LYS A 51 -13.60 -12.91 3.24
C LYS A 51 -12.92 -12.06 4.31
N ASN A 52 -12.70 -12.62 5.47
CA ASN A 52 -11.86 -12.00 6.49
C ASN A 52 -10.36 -12.26 6.22
N SER A 53 -9.49 -11.73 7.06
CA SER A 53 -8.03 -11.88 6.97
C SER A 53 -7.54 -13.32 7.06
N SER A 54 -8.35 -14.24 7.60
CA SER A 54 -8.05 -15.68 7.63
C SER A 54 -8.59 -16.46 6.43
N GLY A 55 -9.23 -15.77 5.46
CA GLY A 55 -9.83 -16.37 4.26
C GLY A 55 -11.22 -16.95 4.47
N ALA A 56 -11.80 -16.88 5.68
CA ALA A 56 -13.15 -17.37 5.93
C ALA A 56 -14.19 -16.43 5.33
N VAL A 57 -15.23 -17.01 4.71
CA VAL A 57 -16.36 -16.25 4.14
C VAL A 57 -17.16 -15.63 5.28
N ILE A 58 -17.47 -14.35 5.13
CA ILE A 58 -18.25 -13.57 6.10
C ILE A 58 -19.50 -12.99 5.46
N ALA A 59 -20.58 -12.89 6.26
CA ALA A 59 -21.85 -12.33 5.82
C ALA A 59 -21.95 -10.85 6.18
N PRO A 60 -22.64 -10.03 5.36
CA PRO A 60 -23.02 -8.68 5.70
C PRO A 60 -23.92 -8.61 6.95
N ILE A 61 -23.96 -7.46 7.57
CA ILE A 61 -24.88 -7.15 8.67
C ILE A 61 -26.01 -6.26 8.15
N SER A 62 -27.24 -6.64 8.45
CA SER A 62 -28.44 -5.80 8.22
C SER A 62 -28.89 -5.18 9.53
N TYR A 63 -29.01 -3.85 9.55
CA TYR A 63 -29.49 -3.08 10.70
C TYR A 63 -30.29 -1.88 10.21
N LYS A 64 -31.55 -1.73 10.67
CA LYS A 64 -32.44 -0.62 10.31
C LYS A 64 -32.45 -0.36 8.79
N ASP A 65 -32.80 -1.37 8.00
CA ASP A 65 -32.90 -1.32 6.53
C ASP A 65 -31.59 -0.94 5.80
N THR A 66 -30.46 -0.91 6.52
CA THR A 66 -29.15 -0.63 5.98
C THR A 66 -28.27 -1.88 6.02
N THR A 67 -27.54 -2.13 4.95
CA THR A 67 -26.54 -3.21 4.87
C THR A 67 -25.15 -2.65 5.20
N TYR A 68 -24.53 -3.20 6.24
CA TYR A 68 -23.18 -2.86 6.66
C TYR A 68 -22.20 -3.92 6.19
N LEU A 69 -21.10 -3.49 5.62
CA LEU A 69 -20.06 -4.36 5.09
C LEU A 69 -18.78 -4.19 5.88
N PRO A 70 -18.02 -5.27 6.12
CA PRO A 70 -16.69 -5.19 6.70
C PRO A 70 -15.77 -4.39 5.78
N VAL A 71 -15.37 -3.20 6.19
CA VAL A 71 -14.61 -2.26 5.37
C VAL A 71 -13.35 -2.89 4.76
N ARG A 72 -12.60 -3.67 5.53
CA ARG A 72 -11.38 -4.32 5.04
C ARG A 72 -11.67 -5.33 3.92
N SER A 73 -12.68 -6.18 4.09
CA SER A 73 -13.06 -7.17 3.07
C SER A 73 -13.52 -6.53 1.75
N VAL A 74 -14.24 -5.41 1.84
CA VAL A 74 -14.65 -4.65 0.65
C VAL A 74 -13.43 -4.00 -0.01
N SER A 75 -12.58 -3.39 0.78
CA SER A 75 -11.39 -2.70 0.28
C SER A 75 -10.41 -3.66 -0.39
N ASP A 76 -10.22 -4.87 0.18
CA ASP A 76 -9.40 -5.92 -0.44
C ASP A 76 -9.95 -6.35 -1.81
N LEU A 77 -11.28 -6.42 -1.96
CA LEU A 77 -11.93 -6.74 -3.24
C LEU A 77 -11.79 -5.64 -4.29
N LEU A 78 -11.74 -4.38 -3.84
CA LEU A 78 -11.65 -3.19 -4.71
C LEU A 78 -10.20 -2.72 -4.90
N GLY A 79 -9.21 -3.38 -4.29
CA GLY A 79 -7.81 -2.96 -4.33
C GLY A 79 -7.55 -1.64 -3.58
N VAL A 80 -8.41 -1.28 -2.61
CA VAL A 80 -8.30 -0.03 -1.84
C VAL A 80 -7.55 -0.28 -0.53
N THR A 81 -6.54 0.53 -0.23
CA THR A 81 -5.80 0.43 1.03
C THR A 81 -6.65 0.83 2.23
N VAL A 82 -6.57 0.06 3.33
CA VAL A 82 -7.21 0.37 4.61
C VAL A 82 -6.18 0.36 5.73
N LYS A 83 -6.07 1.47 6.44
CA LYS A 83 -5.25 1.60 7.65
C LYS A 83 -6.17 1.96 8.83
N PHE A 84 -5.97 1.30 9.98
CA PHE A 84 -6.58 1.67 11.25
C PHE A 84 -5.50 2.23 12.17
N ASP A 85 -5.66 3.46 12.61
CA ASP A 85 -4.86 4.09 13.64
C ASP A 85 -5.58 3.97 14.99
N ALA A 86 -5.05 3.13 15.86
CA ALA A 86 -5.62 2.88 17.18
C ALA A 86 -5.45 4.07 18.13
N ALA A 87 -4.43 4.92 17.94
CA ALA A 87 -4.19 6.07 18.81
C ALA A 87 -5.23 7.19 18.57
N SER A 88 -5.59 7.43 17.33
CA SER A 88 -6.62 8.41 16.94
C SER A 88 -8.00 7.79 16.72
N ASN A 89 -8.13 6.46 16.82
CA ASN A 89 -9.35 5.69 16.51
C ASN A 89 -9.88 6.00 15.09
N THR A 90 -8.97 6.13 14.11
CA THR A 90 -9.29 6.55 12.75
C THR A 90 -9.09 5.43 11.75
N ILE A 91 -10.06 5.25 10.84
CA ILE A 91 -9.93 4.40 9.66
C ILE A 91 -9.64 5.30 8.46
N SER A 92 -8.49 5.08 7.82
CA SER A 92 -8.14 5.73 6.56
C SER A 92 -8.40 4.77 5.40
N LEU A 93 -9.07 5.26 4.36
CA LEU A 93 -9.41 4.53 3.15
C LEU A 93 -8.74 5.21 1.95
N GLY A 94 -8.19 4.44 1.03
CA GLY A 94 -7.54 4.95 -0.17
C GLY A 94 -6.05 5.25 0.05
N GLU A 95 -5.59 6.41 -0.35
CA GLU A 95 -4.18 6.78 -0.27
C GLU A 95 -3.63 6.74 1.16
N GLN A 96 -2.44 6.18 1.32
CA GLN A 96 -1.71 6.29 2.58
C GLN A 96 -1.23 7.74 2.76
N THR A 97 -1.41 8.31 3.94
CA THR A 97 -0.93 9.67 4.26
C THR A 97 0.60 9.77 4.31
N GLU A 98 1.26 8.65 4.62
CA GLU A 98 2.71 8.51 4.57
C GLU A 98 3.08 7.55 3.44
N GLY A 99 3.95 8.01 2.53
CA GLY A 99 4.43 7.20 1.42
C GLY A 99 5.38 6.10 1.90
N VAL A 100 5.30 4.93 1.27
CA VAL A 100 6.26 3.84 1.46
C VAL A 100 7.32 3.92 0.37
N SER A 101 8.58 4.13 0.77
CA SER A 101 9.69 4.23 -0.17
C SER A 101 9.80 2.98 -1.06
N ILE A 102 10.04 3.18 -2.37
CA ILE A 102 10.28 2.09 -3.31
C ILE A 102 11.63 1.40 -3.08
N ALA A 103 12.53 1.96 -2.28
CA ALA A 103 13.81 1.35 -1.94
C ALA A 103 13.64 0.02 -1.18
N ALA A 104 12.53 -0.16 -0.46
CA ALA A 104 12.24 -1.42 0.22
C ALA A 104 11.87 -2.51 -0.78
N GLY A 105 12.74 -3.51 -0.94
CA GLY A 105 12.55 -4.61 -1.89
C GLY A 105 12.91 -4.28 -3.33
N PHE A 106 13.59 -3.14 -3.57
CA PHE A 106 14.15 -2.83 -4.89
C PHE A 106 15.34 -3.74 -5.19
N ASP A 107 15.25 -4.46 -6.29
CA ASP A 107 16.27 -5.42 -6.74
C ASP A 107 16.55 -5.20 -8.23
N SER A 108 17.51 -4.33 -8.52
CA SER A 108 17.99 -4.08 -9.88
C SER A 108 19.51 -4.02 -9.90
N SER A 109 20.11 -4.57 -10.96
CA SER A 109 21.56 -4.57 -11.16
C SER A 109 22.18 -3.17 -11.27
N TYR A 110 21.36 -2.15 -11.56
CA TYR A 110 21.80 -0.74 -11.64
C TYR A 110 21.49 0.07 -10.38
N HIS A 111 21.11 -0.61 -9.30
CA HIS A 111 20.94 -0.02 -8.00
C HIS A 111 22.30 0.29 -7.35
N THR A 112 22.44 1.49 -6.79
CA THR A 112 23.69 1.92 -6.19
C THR A 112 23.50 2.83 -4.97
N LYS A 113 24.41 2.71 -4.01
CA LYS A 113 24.56 3.60 -2.85
C LYS A 113 25.89 4.36 -2.89
N ASP A 114 26.59 4.31 -4.01
CA ASP A 114 27.85 5.01 -4.24
C ASP A 114 27.63 6.53 -4.21
N PRO A 115 28.26 7.28 -3.28
CA PRO A 115 28.09 8.73 -3.17
C PRO A 115 28.39 9.49 -4.46
N ASP A 116 29.28 8.97 -5.31
CA ASP A 116 29.61 9.60 -6.58
C ASP A 116 28.46 9.52 -7.61
N LYS A 117 27.48 8.64 -7.37
CA LYS A 117 26.32 8.40 -8.24
C LYS A 117 24.99 8.77 -7.59
N THR A 118 24.95 8.93 -6.26
CA THR A 118 23.70 9.23 -5.54
C THR A 118 23.43 10.73 -5.40
N VAL A 119 24.39 11.58 -5.76
CA VAL A 119 24.27 13.03 -5.68
C VAL A 119 23.67 13.59 -6.98
N TYR A 120 22.62 14.38 -6.85
CA TYR A 120 22.01 15.15 -7.92
C TYR A 120 21.74 16.58 -7.46
N LYS A 121 22.30 17.59 -8.15
CA LYS A 121 22.19 19.03 -7.80
C LYS A 121 22.48 19.29 -6.32
N ASP A 122 23.65 18.85 -5.84
CA ASP A 122 24.16 19.02 -4.47
C ASP A 122 23.37 18.31 -3.36
N LYS A 123 22.36 17.50 -3.72
CA LYS A 123 21.62 16.68 -2.77
C LYS A 123 21.96 15.21 -2.95
N ASP A 124 22.38 14.57 -1.85
CA ASP A 124 22.63 13.13 -1.81
C ASP A 124 21.32 12.37 -1.48
N TYR A 125 20.88 11.54 -2.42
CA TYR A 125 19.66 10.72 -2.32
C TYR A 125 19.91 9.34 -1.70
N LYS A 126 21.16 9.01 -1.35
CA LYS A 126 21.58 7.81 -0.59
C LYS A 126 21.44 6.48 -1.33
N ASP A 127 20.39 6.33 -2.12
CA ASP A 127 20.01 5.06 -2.74
C ASP A 127 19.26 5.34 -4.04
N VAL A 128 19.83 4.96 -5.18
CA VAL A 128 19.31 5.33 -6.50
C VAL A 128 19.40 4.18 -7.49
N HIS A 129 18.43 4.08 -8.39
CA HIS A 129 18.65 3.43 -9.67
C HIS A 129 19.40 4.42 -10.57
N PHE A 130 20.56 4.01 -11.06
CA PHE A 130 21.40 4.82 -11.91
C PHE A 130 21.91 3.97 -13.07
N ASP A 131 21.32 4.17 -14.23
CA ASP A 131 21.73 3.51 -15.46
C ASP A 131 22.38 4.54 -16.37
N ASN A 132 23.61 4.28 -16.77
CA ASN A 132 24.42 5.17 -17.61
C ASN A 132 24.27 4.89 -19.12
N GLY A 133 23.27 4.10 -19.51
CA GLY A 133 22.93 3.91 -20.93
C GLY A 133 24.04 3.41 -21.82
N SER A 134 24.99 2.62 -21.31
CA SER A 134 26.04 2.05 -22.16
C SER A 134 25.46 0.96 -23.05
N GLY A 135 25.34 1.22 -24.33
CA GLY A 135 24.80 0.30 -25.35
C GLY A 135 23.43 0.73 -25.91
N THR A 136 22.85 -0.10 -26.74
CA THR A 136 21.58 0.16 -27.46
C THR A 136 20.32 -0.24 -26.69
N ARG A 137 20.46 -0.63 -25.41
CA ARG A 137 19.34 -1.04 -24.58
C ARG A 137 18.89 0.11 -23.67
N GLY A 138 17.59 0.31 -23.58
CA GLY A 138 17.01 1.26 -22.64
C GLY A 138 17.28 0.90 -21.18
N SER A 139 17.18 1.86 -20.30
CA SER A 139 17.21 1.67 -18.85
C SER A 139 15.88 1.13 -18.36
N SER A 140 15.91 0.11 -17.50
CA SER A 140 14.67 -0.48 -16.98
C SER A 140 14.83 -1.15 -15.63
N PHE A 141 13.72 -1.26 -14.90
CA PHE A 141 13.64 -1.99 -13.63
C PHE A 141 12.20 -2.41 -13.32
N MET A 142 12.07 -3.30 -12.34
CA MET A 142 10.78 -3.79 -11.85
C MET A 142 10.46 -3.22 -10.47
N LEU A 143 9.16 -2.98 -10.21
CA LEU A 143 8.61 -2.63 -8.91
C LEU A 143 7.46 -3.59 -8.58
N TYR A 144 7.29 -3.90 -7.29
CA TYR A 144 6.30 -4.87 -6.82
C TYR A 144 5.36 -4.28 -5.76
N PRO A 145 4.40 -3.43 -6.16
CA PRO A 145 3.41 -2.86 -5.24
C PRO A 145 2.47 -3.90 -4.64
N ASN A 146 2.34 -5.10 -5.27
CA ASN A 146 1.54 -6.23 -4.78
C ASN A 146 0.09 -5.85 -4.44
N LYS A 147 -0.52 -4.96 -5.24
CA LYS A 147 -1.90 -4.45 -5.08
C LYS A 147 -2.17 -3.71 -3.76
N LYS A 148 -1.12 -3.25 -3.07
CA LYS A 148 -1.23 -2.63 -1.74
C LYS A 148 -1.43 -1.13 -1.76
N TYR A 149 -1.18 -0.49 -2.90
CA TYR A 149 -1.10 0.96 -3.04
C TYR A 149 -2.00 1.45 -4.16
N GLN A 150 -2.40 2.71 -4.07
CA GLN A 150 -3.25 3.35 -5.08
C GLN A 150 -2.41 4.13 -6.10
N LYS A 151 -1.33 4.74 -5.63
CA LYS A 151 -0.48 5.62 -6.44
C LYS A 151 1.00 5.33 -6.25
N LEU A 152 1.74 5.53 -7.33
CA LEU A 152 3.19 5.60 -7.34
C LEU A 152 3.60 7.04 -7.63
N TYR A 153 4.46 7.60 -6.79
CA TYR A 153 5.15 8.86 -7.01
C TYR A 153 6.61 8.55 -7.26
N ILE A 154 6.99 8.45 -8.53
CA ILE A 154 8.35 8.14 -8.94
C ILE A 154 9.08 9.42 -9.34
N GLN A 155 10.22 9.65 -8.70
CA GLN A 155 11.11 10.75 -9.08
C GLN A 155 12.12 10.27 -10.11
N VAL A 156 12.33 11.07 -11.14
CA VAL A 156 13.26 10.74 -12.22
C VAL A 156 13.90 11.99 -12.78
N ALA A 157 15.18 11.93 -13.11
CA ALA A 157 15.90 12.98 -13.83
C ALA A 157 16.67 12.38 -15.00
N ALA A 158 16.67 13.12 -16.10
CA ALA A 158 17.56 12.88 -17.23
C ALA A 158 18.92 13.57 -16.98
N ILE A 159 20.01 12.84 -17.18
CA ILE A 159 21.37 13.37 -17.08
C ILE A 159 22.04 13.21 -18.44
N GLY A 160 22.46 14.32 -19.04
CA GLY A 160 23.04 14.36 -20.38
C GLY A 160 22.01 14.71 -21.44
N THR A 161 21.32 13.75 -22.02
CA THR A 161 20.24 13.95 -23.00
C THR A 161 18.88 13.53 -22.46
N ASP A 162 17.82 13.76 -23.24
CA ASP A 162 16.46 13.38 -22.89
C ASP A 162 16.34 11.87 -22.64
N ILE A 163 15.54 11.51 -21.65
CA ILE A 163 14.95 10.18 -21.55
C ILE A 163 13.72 10.17 -22.47
N LYS A 164 13.80 9.42 -23.53
CA LYS A 164 12.65 9.22 -24.43
C LYS A 164 11.82 8.05 -23.97
N ASP A 165 10.52 8.14 -24.23
CA ASP A 165 9.60 7.05 -23.97
C ASP A 165 9.68 6.48 -22.53
N PHE A 166 9.90 7.38 -21.52
CA PHE A 166 9.77 6.96 -20.14
C PHE A 166 8.37 6.39 -19.91
N THR A 167 8.32 5.09 -19.61
CA THR A 167 7.08 4.33 -19.54
C THR A 167 6.98 3.60 -18.22
N VAL A 168 5.81 3.71 -17.59
CA VAL A 168 5.41 2.90 -16.43
C VAL A 168 4.26 2.01 -16.89
N GLN A 169 4.45 0.70 -16.79
CA GLN A 169 3.53 -0.31 -17.34
C GLN A 169 3.18 -1.34 -16.28
N ASP A 170 1.92 -1.75 -16.23
CA ASP A 170 1.50 -2.96 -15.53
C ASP A 170 2.10 -4.17 -16.26
N SER A 171 3.00 -4.88 -15.59
CA SER A 171 3.74 -6.01 -16.17
C SER A 171 2.90 -7.28 -16.32
N ASP A 172 1.77 -7.37 -15.61
CA ASP A 172 0.90 -8.55 -15.67
C ASP A 172 -0.07 -8.47 -16.86
N THR A 173 -0.43 -7.26 -17.29
CA THR A 173 -1.43 -7.00 -18.33
C THR A 173 -0.87 -6.30 -19.58
N ASP A 174 0.41 -5.92 -19.57
CA ASP A 174 1.06 -5.08 -20.58
C ASP A 174 0.39 -3.71 -20.79
N THR A 175 -0.39 -3.25 -19.80
CA THR A 175 -1.09 -1.98 -19.88
C THR A 175 -0.15 -0.82 -19.55
N VAL A 176 0.00 0.14 -20.45
CA VAL A 176 0.75 1.37 -20.20
C VAL A 176 -0.05 2.28 -19.27
N LEU A 177 0.48 2.50 -18.07
CA LEU A 177 -0.13 3.34 -17.03
C LEU A 177 0.27 4.82 -17.19
N LYS A 178 1.52 5.05 -17.61
CA LYS A 178 2.05 6.39 -17.87
C LYS A 178 3.15 6.33 -18.92
N LYS A 179 3.19 7.34 -19.80
CA LYS A 179 4.25 7.52 -20.80
C LYS A 179 4.52 9.01 -21.02
N LEU A 180 5.80 9.41 -20.99
CA LEU A 180 6.25 10.79 -21.23
C LEU A 180 7.72 10.79 -21.61
N ASN A 181 8.20 11.95 -22.13
CA ASN A 181 9.62 12.24 -22.26
C ASN A 181 10.06 13.10 -21.08
N ILE A 182 11.33 13.00 -20.68
CA ILE A 182 11.91 13.77 -19.58
C ILE A 182 13.17 14.42 -20.09
N THR A 183 13.27 15.73 -19.97
CA THR A 183 14.45 16.49 -20.43
C THR A 183 15.36 16.86 -19.24
N PRO A 184 16.67 17.08 -19.46
CA PRO A 184 17.59 17.52 -18.41
C PRO A 184 17.20 18.87 -17.79
N GLU A 185 16.56 19.75 -18.54
CA GLU A 185 16.13 21.09 -18.12
C GLU A 185 15.01 21.02 -17.07
N GLU A 186 14.15 20.01 -17.13
CA GLU A 186 13.09 19.80 -16.14
C GLU A 186 13.64 19.44 -14.75
N GLY A 187 14.87 18.95 -14.71
CA GLY A 187 15.51 18.52 -13.49
C GLY A 187 14.93 17.24 -12.93
N LEU A 188 14.80 17.13 -11.61
CA LEU A 188 14.17 15.99 -10.95
C LEU A 188 12.66 16.18 -10.96
N VAL A 189 11.97 15.46 -11.82
CA VAL A 189 10.50 15.48 -11.91
C VAL A 189 9.88 14.39 -11.04
N THR A 190 8.67 14.63 -10.53
CA THR A 190 7.87 13.61 -9.86
C THR A 190 6.72 13.20 -10.79
N VAL A 191 6.73 11.95 -11.21
CA VAL A 191 5.68 11.36 -12.05
C VAL A 191 4.69 10.63 -11.16
N GLU A 192 3.44 11.12 -11.13
CA GLU A 192 2.34 10.46 -10.45
C GLU A 192 1.67 9.46 -11.38
N VAL A 193 1.48 8.24 -10.91
CA VAL A 193 0.89 7.12 -11.64
C VAL A 193 -0.17 6.44 -10.78
N ASP A 194 -1.37 6.23 -11.32
CA ASP A 194 -2.40 5.40 -10.71
C ASP A 194 -2.00 3.93 -10.88
N ILE A 195 -1.90 3.20 -9.77
CA ILE A 195 -1.48 1.80 -9.70
C ILE A 195 -2.45 0.93 -8.91
N ALA A 196 -3.68 1.40 -8.73
CA ALA A 196 -4.70 0.65 -8.02
C ALA A 196 -4.89 -0.76 -8.63
N GLY A 197 -4.75 -1.79 -7.80
CA GLY A 197 -4.89 -3.18 -8.23
C GLY A 197 -3.70 -3.78 -8.99
N VAL A 198 -2.63 -3.02 -9.25
CA VAL A 198 -1.42 -3.49 -9.95
C VAL A 198 -0.53 -4.31 -9.02
N SER A 199 -0.09 -5.50 -9.46
CA SER A 199 0.79 -6.38 -8.69
C SER A 199 2.27 -6.12 -9.00
N SER A 200 2.62 -5.95 -10.27
CA SER A 200 3.98 -5.72 -10.74
C SER A 200 4.02 -4.63 -11.80
N ILE A 201 5.05 -3.80 -11.74
CA ILE A 201 5.24 -2.64 -12.62
C ILE A 201 6.60 -2.78 -13.32
N TYR A 202 6.59 -2.63 -14.64
CA TYR A 202 7.80 -2.45 -15.42
C TYR A 202 7.98 -0.97 -15.73
N VAL A 203 9.15 -0.44 -15.36
CA VAL A 203 9.56 0.94 -15.67
C VAL A 203 10.68 0.87 -16.69
N THR A 204 10.58 1.65 -17.75
CA THR A 204 11.62 1.73 -18.77
C THR A 204 11.73 3.14 -19.33
N GLY A 205 12.87 3.46 -19.93
CA GLY A 205 13.13 4.70 -20.65
C GLY A 205 14.29 4.52 -21.63
N ASP A 206 14.18 5.15 -22.79
CA ASP A 206 15.26 5.17 -23.76
C ASP A 206 16.30 6.21 -23.36
N VAL A 207 17.47 5.72 -22.96
CA VAL A 207 18.62 6.53 -22.57
C VAL A 207 19.73 6.35 -23.61
N GLN A 208 20.22 7.47 -24.14
CA GLN A 208 21.30 7.45 -25.15
C GLN A 208 22.67 7.23 -24.49
N ASP A 209 23.64 6.72 -25.27
CA ASP A 209 25.03 6.54 -24.83
C ASP A 209 25.60 7.85 -24.22
N GLY A 210 26.23 7.72 -23.08
CA GLY A 210 26.81 8.85 -22.33
C GLY A 210 25.81 9.65 -21.51
N SER A 211 24.53 9.25 -21.52
CA SER A 211 23.48 9.82 -20.70
C SER A 211 23.05 8.86 -19.59
N SER A 212 22.25 9.32 -18.65
CA SER A 212 21.80 8.48 -17.54
C SER A 212 20.37 8.75 -17.13
N MET A 213 19.68 7.69 -16.72
CA MET A 213 18.42 7.79 -16.00
C MET A 213 18.72 7.68 -14.50
N PHE A 214 18.36 8.73 -13.76
CA PHE A 214 18.56 8.84 -12.32
C PHE A 214 17.21 8.78 -11.60
N VAL A 215 17.01 7.76 -10.77
CA VAL A 215 15.77 7.56 -10.00
C VAL A 215 16.09 7.41 -8.52
N PRO A 216 15.82 8.42 -7.69
CA PRO A 216 15.99 8.31 -6.24
C PRO A 216 14.98 7.33 -5.64
N LEU A 217 15.46 6.24 -5.04
CA LEU A 217 14.62 5.19 -4.48
C LEU A 217 14.06 5.57 -3.10
N THR A 218 14.81 6.35 -2.32
CA THR A 218 14.42 6.75 -0.95
C THR A 218 13.33 7.80 -0.93
N THR A 219 13.22 8.61 -1.98
CA THR A 219 12.26 9.72 -2.11
C THR A 219 11.17 9.46 -3.14
N SER A 220 11.28 8.40 -3.91
CA SER A 220 10.17 7.82 -4.68
C SER A 220 9.37 6.89 -3.77
N TYR A 221 8.04 6.91 -3.87
CA TYR A 221 7.21 6.21 -2.89
C TYR A 221 5.85 5.79 -3.45
N TYR A 222 5.26 4.80 -2.80
CA TYR A 222 3.87 4.39 -2.98
C TYR A 222 2.94 5.08 -1.98
N LYS A 223 1.71 5.34 -2.38
CA LYS A 223 0.58 5.75 -1.52
C LYS A 223 -0.63 4.86 -1.72
#